data_2ad5a5484578507c1d6691a4a8be45ef
#
_entry.id   2ad5a5484578507c1d6691a4a8be45ef
#
_cell.length_a   1.000
_cell.length_b   1.000
_cell.length_c   1.000
_cell.angle_alpha   90.00
_cell.angle_beta   90.00
_cell.angle_gamma   90.00
#
_symmetry.space_group_name_H-M   'P 1'
#
loop_
_entity.id
_entity.type
_entity.pdbx_description
1 polymer ?
#
loop_
_entity_poly.entity_id
_entity_poly.type
_entity_poly.pdbx_seq_one_letter_code
_entity_poly.pdbx_strand_id
1 'polypeptide(L)'
;MTDDDHRTRPRRRRGEGTYWTRPNGVEVFTMKLDGGGTRSVSAPTHKELLKKVEKLKSEVARGVGAGGATKLSVWGRYWLDEICTTRVKPTTLQSHRSKMEQHIIPALGQRRLRDIKPEHVRAFYADLAEREYSTATIRQVHVILSRCLKVATMEGKIERNPCDNVEPPKTTGPPEIRRLSVAECATVLAWLRRNREPKEVARWSVALLGGLRQGEALGLDWEHVDWAARAIHVRQAQAYVGGEYILQTPKTARSVRSVPMMNDLYADLHAYWVKAGSPRNGLVFGPANTGVDSRKWKNHQRLARIAEPVSVHSCRKTTGSMLSDAGVPSRIIADILGQENPEVTDAHYIRTELDIRRKGIDKVGKLLTKATKQIEKKDAS
;
A
#
# COMPACT_ATOMS: atom_id res chain seq x y z
N MET A 1 -82.18 -9.98 -9.67
CA MET A 1 -81.55 -8.76 -10.15
C MET A 1 -80.65 -8.28 -8.97
N THR A 2 -79.40 -8.68 -8.98
CA THR A 2 -78.40 -8.31 -7.95
C THR A 2 -77.32 -7.53 -8.71
N ASP A 3 -77.21 -6.26 -8.39
CA ASP A 3 -76.30 -5.27 -8.99
C ASP A 3 -74.93 -5.49 -8.37
N ASP A 4 -73.96 -5.90 -9.20
CA ASP A 4 -72.60 -6.21 -8.81
C ASP A 4 -71.73 -4.95 -9.08
N ASP A 5 -71.64 -4.08 -8.08
CA ASP A 5 -70.92 -2.81 -8.13
C ASP A 5 -69.39 -3.07 -7.99
N HIS A 6 -68.75 -3.50 -9.08
CA HIS A 6 -67.30 -3.59 -9.17
C HIS A 6 -66.67 -2.20 -9.25
N ARG A 7 -66.54 -1.52 -8.11
CA ARG A 7 -65.71 -0.32 -7.99
C ARG A 7 -64.23 -0.68 -8.19
N THR A 8 -63.73 -0.44 -9.39
CA THR A 8 -62.28 -0.46 -9.71
C THR A 8 -61.56 0.53 -8.83
N ARG A 9 -60.84 0.01 -7.81
CA ARG A 9 -59.95 0.83 -6.95
C ARG A 9 -58.90 1.49 -7.87
N PRO A 10 -58.67 2.82 -7.78
CA PRO A 10 -57.67 3.52 -8.60
C PRO A 10 -56.28 2.92 -8.33
N ARG A 11 -55.52 2.67 -9.41
CA ARG A 11 -54.14 2.22 -9.33
C ARG A 11 -53.33 3.23 -8.52
N ARG A 12 -52.82 2.80 -7.35
CA ARG A 12 -51.98 3.63 -6.47
C ARG A 12 -50.70 4.06 -7.18
N ARG A 13 -50.29 5.33 -6.98
CA ARG A 13 -49.06 5.89 -7.54
C ARG A 13 -47.86 5.21 -6.89
N ARG A 14 -46.73 5.04 -7.64
CA ARG A 14 -45.47 4.55 -7.12
C ARG A 14 -45.05 5.44 -5.95
N GLY A 15 -44.69 4.83 -4.79
CA GLY A 15 -44.23 5.54 -3.58
C GLY A 15 -45.31 5.76 -2.49
N GLU A 16 -46.58 5.49 -2.74
CA GLU A 16 -47.67 5.72 -1.74
C GLU A 16 -47.64 4.71 -0.58
N GLY A 17 -47.04 3.52 -0.71
CA GLY A 17 -47.00 2.48 0.31
C GLY A 17 -48.36 1.91 0.73
N THR A 18 -48.36 0.96 1.64
CA THR A 18 -49.59 0.27 2.13
C THR A 18 -49.57 0.19 3.64
N TYR A 19 -50.70 0.57 4.27
CA TYR A 19 -50.93 0.39 5.70
C TYR A 19 -51.72 -0.91 5.90
N TRP A 20 -51.35 -1.68 6.92
CA TRP A 20 -52.10 -2.87 7.33
C TRP A 20 -51.78 -3.16 8.83
N THR A 21 -52.67 -3.93 9.47
CA THR A 21 -52.51 -4.26 10.91
C THR A 21 -52.31 -5.76 11.06
N ARG A 22 -51.32 -6.13 11.87
CA ARG A 22 -51.07 -7.53 12.24
C ARG A 22 -52.21 -8.06 13.18
N PRO A 23 -52.39 -9.39 13.26
CA PRO A 23 -53.37 -9.98 14.18
C PRO A 23 -53.20 -9.58 15.66
N ASN A 24 -51.97 -9.21 16.06
CA ASN A 24 -51.66 -8.73 17.40
C ASN A 24 -51.87 -7.22 17.60
N GLY A 25 -52.57 -6.55 16.70
CA GLY A 25 -52.91 -5.13 16.80
C GLY A 25 -51.80 -4.16 16.41
N VAL A 26 -50.60 -4.63 16.03
CA VAL A 26 -49.50 -3.76 15.60
C VAL A 26 -49.75 -3.27 14.18
N GLU A 27 -49.74 -1.94 14.01
CA GLU A 27 -49.88 -1.32 12.70
C GLU A 27 -48.55 -1.33 11.93
N VAL A 28 -48.64 -1.59 10.61
CA VAL A 28 -47.51 -1.71 9.71
C VAL A 28 -47.74 -0.86 8.45
N PHE A 29 -46.71 -0.15 8.04
CA PHE A 29 -46.64 0.51 6.74
C PHE A 29 -45.54 -0.13 5.90
N THR A 30 -45.83 -0.44 4.66
CA THR A 30 -44.89 -1.02 3.67
C THR A 30 -44.89 -0.21 2.40
N MET A 31 -43.68 0.14 1.89
CA MET A 31 -43.53 0.80 0.59
C MET A 31 -42.51 0.09 -0.30
N LYS A 32 -42.73 0.12 -1.62
CA LYS A 32 -41.78 -0.36 -2.62
C LYS A 32 -40.74 0.74 -2.92
N LEU A 33 -39.48 0.34 -3.13
CA LEU A 33 -38.36 1.23 -3.47
C LEU A 33 -38.15 1.23 -5.00
N ASP A 34 -37.67 2.36 -5.56
CA ASP A 34 -37.43 2.51 -6.99
C ASP A 34 -36.34 1.58 -7.56
N GLY A 35 -35.42 1.09 -6.73
CA GLY A 35 -34.38 0.10 -7.09
C GLY A 35 -34.77 -1.36 -6.85
N GLY A 36 -36.06 -1.65 -6.58
CA GLY A 36 -36.55 -2.98 -6.19
C GLY A 36 -36.44 -3.23 -4.69
N GLY A 37 -37.25 -4.16 -4.17
CA GLY A 37 -37.37 -4.44 -2.75
C GLY A 37 -38.45 -3.60 -2.05
N THR A 38 -38.74 -3.93 -0.79
CA THR A 38 -39.74 -3.26 0.03
C THR A 38 -39.15 -2.86 1.38
N ARG A 39 -39.57 -1.72 1.93
CA ARG A 39 -39.28 -1.33 3.32
C ARG A 39 -40.59 -1.25 4.11
N SER A 40 -40.54 -1.75 5.35
CA SER A 40 -41.67 -1.70 6.26
C SER A 40 -41.25 -1.11 7.60
N VAL A 41 -42.14 -0.34 8.19
CA VAL A 41 -42.05 0.12 9.58
C VAL A 41 -43.31 -0.29 10.33
N SER A 42 -43.19 -0.55 11.62
CA SER A 42 -44.33 -0.93 12.45
C SER A 42 -44.30 -0.19 13.79
N ALA A 43 -45.47 0.01 14.38
CA ALA A 43 -45.64 0.61 15.70
C ALA A 43 -46.89 0.11 16.37
N PRO A 44 -46.98 0.14 17.73
CA PRO A 44 -48.18 -0.27 18.46
C PRO A 44 -49.32 0.74 18.31
N THR A 45 -49.05 2.00 17.94
CA THR A 45 -50.06 3.03 17.78
C THR A 45 -49.92 3.73 16.41
N HIS A 46 -51.06 4.19 15.86
CA HIS A 46 -51.08 4.93 14.60
C HIS A 46 -50.25 6.19 14.61
N LYS A 47 -50.24 6.94 15.70
CA LYS A 47 -49.47 8.17 15.86
C LYS A 47 -47.95 7.93 15.80
N GLU A 48 -47.47 6.85 16.42
CA GLU A 48 -46.07 6.43 16.34
C GLU A 48 -45.70 5.89 14.94
N LEU A 49 -46.64 5.15 14.31
CA LEU A 49 -46.45 4.67 12.98
C LEU A 49 -46.26 5.83 11.98
N LEU A 50 -47.10 6.87 12.04
CA LEU A 50 -46.99 8.04 11.19
C LEU A 50 -45.62 8.73 11.30
N LYS A 51 -45.08 8.93 12.52
CA LYS A 51 -43.72 9.47 12.75
C LYS A 51 -42.65 8.60 12.08
N LYS A 52 -42.78 7.26 12.20
CA LYS A 52 -41.84 6.32 11.55
C LYS A 52 -41.98 6.32 10.04
N VAL A 53 -43.19 6.47 9.50
CA VAL A 53 -43.46 6.57 8.07
C VAL A 53 -42.87 7.85 7.48
N GLU A 54 -43.02 8.98 8.18
CA GLU A 54 -42.46 10.25 7.75
C GLU A 54 -40.92 10.20 7.70
N LYS A 55 -40.31 9.63 8.74
CA LYS A 55 -38.87 9.33 8.77
C LYS A 55 -38.44 8.40 7.62
N LEU A 56 -39.18 7.31 7.39
CA LEU A 56 -38.92 6.37 6.31
C LEU A 56 -39.01 7.05 4.93
N LYS A 57 -40.07 7.85 4.70
CA LYS A 57 -40.23 8.60 3.45
C LYS A 57 -39.10 9.61 3.23
N SER A 58 -38.68 10.31 4.29
CA SER A 58 -37.55 11.24 4.21
C SER A 58 -36.20 10.54 3.93
N GLU A 59 -35.99 9.34 4.50
CA GLU A 59 -34.81 8.52 4.22
C GLU A 59 -34.79 8.04 2.76
N VAL A 60 -35.94 7.61 2.24
CA VAL A 60 -36.09 7.16 0.85
C VAL A 60 -35.93 8.32 -0.13
N ALA A 61 -36.51 9.50 0.17
CA ALA A 61 -36.35 10.71 -0.65
C ALA A 61 -34.91 11.22 -0.69
N ARG A 62 -34.11 10.97 0.36
CA ARG A 62 -32.67 11.25 0.42
C ARG A 62 -31.81 10.16 -0.23
N GLY A 63 -32.41 9.17 -0.87
CA GLY A 63 -31.69 8.08 -1.56
C GLY A 63 -31.16 6.99 -0.62
N VAL A 64 -31.55 6.99 0.66
CA VAL A 64 -31.20 5.91 1.61
C VAL A 64 -32.07 4.70 1.33
N GLY A 65 -31.75 3.99 0.26
CA GLY A 65 -32.50 2.82 -0.24
C GLY A 65 -32.27 1.54 0.56
N ALA A 66 -32.80 0.42 0.05
CA ALA A 66 -32.67 -0.94 0.61
C ALA A 66 -31.19 -1.41 0.79
N GLY A 67 -30.24 -0.71 0.17
CA GLY A 67 -28.81 -1.03 0.23
C GLY A 67 -28.20 -1.05 1.63
N GLY A 68 -28.77 -0.29 2.59
CA GLY A 68 -28.32 -0.31 3.98
C GLY A 68 -28.59 -1.63 4.74
N ALA A 69 -29.40 -2.52 4.17
CA ALA A 69 -29.58 -3.88 4.67
C ALA A 69 -28.42 -4.81 4.32
N THR A 70 -27.56 -4.43 3.37
CA THR A 70 -26.39 -5.20 2.95
C THR A 70 -25.37 -5.33 4.08
N LYS A 71 -24.86 -6.54 4.31
CA LYS A 71 -23.77 -6.76 5.28
C LYS A 71 -22.47 -6.12 4.80
N LEU A 72 -21.64 -5.65 5.75
CA LEU A 72 -20.33 -5.08 5.43
C LEU A 72 -19.44 -6.08 4.68
N SER A 73 -19.50 -7.38 4.98
CA SER A 73 -18.73 -8.40 4.27
C SER A 73 -19.06 -8.47 2.77
N VAL A 74 -20.33 -8.35 2.41
CA VAL A 74 -20.78 -8.35 1.01
C VAL A 74 -20.38 -7.04 0.32
N TRP A 75 -20.65 -5.91 0.97
CA TRP A 75 -20.29 -4.60 0.45
C TRP A 75 -18.79 -4.40 0.30
N GLY A 76 -18.00 -4.82 1.29
CA GLY A 76 -16.54 -4.69 1.28
C GLY A 76 -15.89 -5.47 0.14
N ARG A 77 -16.37 -6.69 -0.17
CA ARG A 77 -15.90 -7.45 -1.33
C ARG A 77 -16.30 -6.80 -2.65
N TYR A 78 -17.56 -6.37 -2.78
CA TYR A 78 -18.01 -5.61 -3.95
C TYR A 78 -17.16 -4.34 -4.16
N TRP A 79 -16.90 -3.57 -3.09
CA TRP A 79 -16.04 -2.38 -3.15
C TRP A 79 -14.61 -2.71 -3.62
N LEU A 80 -14.04 -3.83 -3.17
CA LEU A 80 -12.73 -4.29 -3.61
C LEU A 80 -12.72 -4.71 -5.09
N ASP A 81 -13.72 -5.51 -5.48
CA ASP A 81 -13.73 -6.18 -6.79
C ASP A 81 -14.17 -5.23 -7.92
N GLU A 82 -15.17 -4.40 -7.70
CA GLU A 82 -15.76 -3.55 -8.73
C GLU A 82 -15.21 -2.11 -8.70
N ILE A 83 -14.94 -1.56 -7.50
CA ILE A 83 -14.61 -0.14 -7.37
C ILE A 83 -13.09 0.07 -7.26
N CYS A 84 -12.42 -0.70 -6.39
CA CYS A 84 -10.98 -0.52 -6.20
C CYS A 84 -10.16 -1.01 -7.39
N THR A 85 -10.57 -2.09 -8.06
CA THR A 85 -9.84 -2.68 -9.19
C THR A 85 -9.55 -1.68 -10.29
N THR A 86 -10.47 -0.76 -10.56
CA THR A 86 -10.30 0.29 -11.59
C THR A 86 -9.58 1.55 -11.11
N ARG A 87 -9.44 1.74 -9.77
CA ARG A 87 -8.98 3.01 -9.18
C ARG A 87 -7.61 2.94 -8.54
N VAL A 88 -7.11 1.76 -8.18
CA VAL A 88 -5.85 1.62 -7.46
C VAL A 88 -4.91 0.62 -8.13
N LYS A 89 -3.60 0.77 -7.89
CA LYS A 89 -2.60 -0.18 -8.39
C LYS A 89 -2.82 -1.58 -7.77
N PRO A 90 -2.47 -2.67 -8.48
CA PRO A 90 -2.65 -4.05 -8.00
C PRO A 90 -2.07 -4.32 -6.61
N THR A 91 -0.89 -3.75 -6.30
CA THR A 91 -0.26 -3.86 -4.96
C THR A 91 -1.09 -3.18 -3.86
N THR A 92 -1.71 -2.04 -4.17
CA THR A 92 -2.60 -1.34 -3.23
C THR A 92 -3.88 -2.13 -3.04
N LEU A 93 -4.47 -2.68 -4.11
CA LEU A 93 -5.64 -3.54 -4.04
C LEU A 93 -5.38 -4.77 -3.17
N GLN A 94 -4.23 -5.42 -3.34
CA GLN A 94 -3.81 -6.55 -2.50
C GLN A 94 -3.72 -6.16 -1.03
N SER A 95 -3.14 -4.99 -0.71
CA SER A 95 -3.09 -4.47 0.65
C SER A 95 -4.48 -4.19 1.22
N HIS A 96 -5.39 -3.58 0.43
CA HIS A 96 -6.78 -3.33 0.84
C HIS A 96 -7.50 -4.65 1.10
N ARG A 97 -7.36 -5.64 0.20
CA ARG A 97 -7.96 -6.98 0.34
C ARG A 97 -7.46 -7.68 1.60
N SER A 98 -6.16 -7.67 1.85
CA SER A 98 -5.58 -8.25 3.07
C SER A 98 -6.17 -7.64 4.34
N LYS A 99 -6.26 -6.31 4.43
CA LYS A 99 -6.81 -5.65 5.61
C LYS A 99 -8.32 -5.87 5.75
N MET A 100 -9.05 -5.90 4.64
CA MET A 100 -10.48 -6.18 4.63
C MET A 100 -10.77 -7.61 5.13
N GLU A 101 -10.12 -8.62 4.57
CA GLU A 101 -10.37 -10.02 4.89
C GLU A 101 -9.79 -10.45 6.24
N GLN A 102 -8.61 -9.93 6.65
CA GLN A 102 -7.94 -10.36 7.88
C GLN A 102 -8.41 -9.60 9.13
N HIS A 103 -8.90 -8.37 8.99
CA HIS A 103 -9.25 -7.53 10.15
C HIS A 103 -10.69 -7.03 10.12
N ILE A 104 -11.13 -6.42 9.02
CA ILE A 104 -12.41 -5.70 8.97
C ILE A 104 -13.60 -6.68 8.93
N ILE A 105 -13.56 -7.64 8.01
CA ILE A 105 -14.66 -8.61 7.86
C ILE A 105 -14.82 -9.51 9.07
N PRO A 106 -13.78 -10.04 9.71
CA PRO A 106 -13.95 -10.84 10.94
C PRO A 106 -14.64 -10.06 12.08
N ALA A 107 -14.32 -8.78 12.24
CA ALA A 107 -14.85 -7.97 13.34
C ALA A 107 -16.24 -7.36 13.04
N LEU A 108 -16.44 -6.83 11.85
CA LEU A 108 -17.61 -6.01 11.51
C LEU A 108 -18.44 -6.59 10.36
N GLY A 109 -17.96 -7.60 9.65
CA GLY A 109 -18.53 -8.08 8.38
C GLY A 109 -19.96 -8.61 8.48
N GLN A 110 -20.39 -9.14 9.63
CA GLN A 110 -21.75 -9.63 9.82
C GLN A 110 -22.76 -8.51 10.10
N ARG A 111 -22.30 -7.30 10.44
CA ARG A 111 -23.18 -6.16 10.67
C ARG A 111 -23.69 -5.61 9.33
N ARG A 112 -24.94 -5.16 9.33
CA ARG A 112 -25.49 -4.42 8.20
C ARG A 112 -24.85 -3.03 8.16
N LEU A 113 -24.62 -2.48 6.99
CA LEU A 113 -23.97 -1.16 6.81
C LEU A 113 -24.64 -0.07 7.68
N ARG A 114 -25.99 -0.02 7.69
CA ARG A 114 -26.77 0.97 8.48
C ARG A 114 -26.67 0.79 9.99
N ASP A 115 -26.27 -0.40 10.46
CA ASP A 115 -26.19 -0.74 11.87
C ASP A 115 -24.77 -0.55 12.43
N ILE A 116 -23.82 -0.18 11.58
CA ILE A 116 -22.45 0.15 12.00
C ILE A 116 -22.45 1.58 12.56
N LYS A 117 -22.10 1.70 13.85
CA LYS A 117 -22.03 2.96 14.55
C LYS A 117 -20.58 3.30 14.96
N PRO A 118 -20.28 4.57 15.32
CA PRO A 118 -18.95 4.94 15.79
C PRO A 118 -18.45 4.11 16.98
N GLU A 119 -19.34 3.68 17.88
CA GLU A 119 -18.99 2.82 19.01
C GLU A 119 -18.44 1.46 18.58
N HIS A 120 -18.99 0.86 17.53
CA HIS A 120 -18.48 -0.40 16.98
C HIS A 120 -17.10 -0.24 16.34
N VAL A 121 -16.84 0.91 15.70
CA VAL A 121 -15.54 1.24 15.11
C VAL A 121 -14.49 1.44 16.20
N ARG A 122 -14.85 2.14 17.31
CA ARG A 122 -13.97 2.31 18.48
C ARG A 122 -13.63 0.98 19.14
N ALA A 123 -14.65 0.14 19.40
CA ALA A 123 -14.45 -1.19 19.97
C ALA A 123 -13.54 -2.07 19.08
N PHE A 124 -13.70 -2.00 17.77
CA PHE A 124 -12.85 -2.70 16.82
C PHE A 124 -11.38 -2.25 16.91
N TYR A 125 -11.10 -0.94 17.05
CA TYR A 125 -9.72 -0.47 17.19
C TYR A 125 -9.12 -0.85 18.56
N ALA A 126 -9.92 -0.90 19.61
CA ALA A 126 -9.50 -1.41 20.93
C ALA A 126 -9.10 -2.89 20.85
N ASP A 127 -9.92 -3.74 20.22
CA ASP A 127 -9.59 -5.16 19.98
C ASP A 127 -8.28 -5.33 19.20
N LEU A 128 -8.06 -4.53 18.15
CA LEU A 128 -6.80 -4.58 17.42
C LEU A 128 -5.61 -4.17 18.29
N ALA A 129 -5.78 -3.19 19.17
CA ALA A 129 -4.72 -2.77 20.09
C ALA A 129 -4.43 -3.83 21.17
N GLU A 130 -5.46 -4.48 21.73
CA GLU A 130 -5.33 -5.61 22.68
C GLU A 130 -4.62 -6.81 22.03
N ARG A 131 -4.82 -7.02 20.73
CA ARG A 131 -4.10 -8.02 19.94
C ARG A 131 -2.71 -7.56 19.48
N GLU A 132 -2.17 -6.52 20.08
CA GLU A 132 -0.82 -5.98 19.87
C GLU A 132 -0.51 -5.53 18.42
N TYR A 133 -1.54 -5.20 17.62
CA TYR A 133 -1.29 -4.58 16.32
C TYR A 133 -0.75 -3.16 16.48
N SER A 134 0.27 -2.83 15.68
CA SER A 134 0.86 -1.49 15.70
C SER A 134 -0.17 -0.40 15.35
N THR A 135 -0.01 0.79 15.94
CA THR A 135 -0.84 1.97 15.63
C THR A 135 -0.85 2.28 14.13
N ALA A 136 0.25 2.06 13.43
CA ALA A 136 0.34 2.20 11.97
C ALA A 136 -0.60 1.21 11.25
N THR A 137 -0.69 -0.04 11.70
CA THR A 137 -1.62 -1.05 11.16
C THR A 137 -3.06 -0.65 11.40
N ILE A 138 -3.41 -0.21 12.62
CA ILE A 138 -4.77 0.23 12.97
C ILE A 138 -5.17 1.44 12.11
N ARG A 139 -4.26 2.39 11.89
CA ARG A 139 -4.51 3.53 10.99
C ARG A 139 -4.74 3.11 9.53
N GLN A 140 -3.99 2.12 9.03
CA GLN A 140 -4.24 1.58 7.68
C GLN A 140 -5.62 0.93 7.58
N VAL A 141 -6.01 0.15 8.59
CA VAL A 141 -7.35 -0.46 8.68
C VAL A 141 -8.43 0.62 8.72
N HIS A 142 -8.25 1.69 9.52
CA HIS A 142 -9.16 2.84 9.55
C HIS A 142 -9.33 3.48 8.16
N VAL A 143 -8.22 3.77 7.47
CA VAL A 143 -8.27 4.41 6.14
C VAL A 143 -9.05 3.55 5.15
N ILE A 144 -8.86 2.22 5.18
CA ILE A 144 -9.54 1.30 4.26
C ILE A 144 -11.03 1.21 4.59
N LEU A 145 -11.38 1.03 5.88
CA LEU A 145 -12.77 0.99 6.34
C LEU A 145 -13.50 2.29 6.02
N SER A 146 -12.89 3.43 6.35
CA SER A 146 -13.45 4.76 6.09
C SER A 146 -13.69 5.00 4.60
N ARG A 147 -12.74 4.63 3.73
CA ARG A 147 -12.91 4.75 2.27
C ARG A 147 -14.03 3.87 1.74
N CYS A 148 -14.12 2.63 2.22
CA CYS A 148 -15.18 1.69 1.85
C CYS A 148 -16.56 2.25 2.25
N LEU A 149 -16.70 2.75 3.47
CA LEU A 149 -17.95 3.30 3.98
C LEU A 149 -18.29 4.67 3.38
N LYS A 150 -17.27 5.47 3.02
CA LYS A 150 -17.47 6.73 2.27
C LYS A 150 -18.14 6.46 0.92
N VAL A 151 -17.70 5.43 0.19
CA VAL A 151 -18.35 5.06 -1.07
C VAL A 151 -19.77 4.57 -0.82
N ALA A 152 -20.02 3.81 0.26
CA ALA A 152 -21.38 3.42 0.65
C ALA A 152 -22.28 4.64 0.94
N THR A 153 -21.74 5.70 1.53
CA THR A 153 -22.46 6.96 1.74
C THR A 153 -22.74 7.67 0.40
N MET A 154 -21.77 7.74 -0.50
CA MET A 154 -21.92 8.36 -1.82
C MET A 154 -22.98 7.63 -2.67
N GLU A 155 -23.10 6.30 -2.53
CA GLU A 155 -24.11 5.49 -3.21
C GLU A 155 -25.46 5.41 -2.45
N GLY A 156 -25.63 6.21 -1.39
CA GLY A 156 -26.89 6.24 -0.62
C GLY A 156 -27.21 4.96 0.15
N LYS A 157 -26.22 4.08 0.40
CA LYS A 157 -26.40 2.85 1.20
C LYS A 157 -26.51 3.17 2.69
N ILE A 158 -25.84 4.21 3.14
CA ILE A 158 -25.86 4.75 4.51
C ILE A 158 -25.91 6.29 4.45
N GLU A 159 -26.45 6.92 5.49
CA GLU A 159 -26.55 8.38 5.56
C GLU A 159 -25.22 9.08 5.85
N ARG A 160 -24.42 8.47 6.73
CA ARG A 160 -23.15 9.04 7.23
C ARG A 160 -22.12 7.93 7.39
N ASN A 161 -20.87 8.28 7.17
CA ASN A 161 -19.77 7.38 7.43
C ASN A 161 -19.46 7.33 8.95
N PRO A 162 -19.64 6.18 9.63
CA PRO A 162 -19.39 6.08 11.06
C PRO A 162 -17.93 6.31 11.46
N CYS A 163 -16.98 6.20 10.53
CA CYS A 163 -15.57 6.45 10.77
C CYS A 163 -15.25 7.95 10.93
N ASP A 164 -16.07 8.86 10.39
CA ASP A 164 -15.79 10.31 10.44
C ASP A 164 -15.78 10.86 11.88
N ASN A 165 -16.46 10.18 12.81
CA ASN A 165 -16.52 10.54 14.23
C ASN A 165 -15.62 9.65 15.12
N VAL A 166 -14.63 8.98 14.54
CA VAL A 166 -13.70 8.11 15.28
C VAL A 166 -12.27 8.41 14.85
N GLU A 167 -11.50 8.96 15.78
CA GLU A 167 -10.07 9.15 15.55
C GLU A 167 -9.34 7.80 15.73
N PRO A 168 -8.52 7.39 14.76
CA PRO A 168 -7.63 6.25 14.95
C PRO A 168 -6.52 6.61 15.96
N PRO A 169 -5.90 5.63 16.64
CA PRO A 169 -4.83 5.88 17.59
C PRO A 169 -3.75 6.79 17.02
N LYS A 170 -3.27 7.76 17.81
CA LYS A 170 -2.18 8.66 17.42
C LYS A 170 -0.90 7.83 17.26
N THR A 171 -0.16 8.05 16.18
CA THR A 171 1.17 7.46 16.04
C THR A 171 2.16 8.20 16.93
N THR A 172 2.79 7.47 17.82
CA THR A 172 4.02 7.94 18.49
C THR A 172 5.10 7.91 17.43
N GLY A 173 5.42 9.00 16.77
CA GLY A 173 6.49 9.17 15.79
C GLY A 173 6.84 7.95 14.88
N PRO A 174 7.55 8.11 13.79
CA PRO A 174 8.10 6.97 13.08
C PRO A 174 9.16 6.30 13.96
N PRO A 175 9.12 4.96 14.13
CA PRO A 175 10.19 4.26 14.85
C PRO A 175 11.51 4.57 14.17
N GLU A 176 12.56 4.75 15.00
CA GLU A 176 13.92 4.87 14.47
C GLU A 176 14.26 3.59 13.70
N ILE A 177 14.43 3.73 12.39
CA ILE A 177 14.74 2.57 11.54
C ILE A 177 16.24 2.40 11.51
N ARG A 178 16.72 1.31 12.09
CA ARG A 178 18.13 0.91 12.07
C ARG A 178 18.65 0.86 10.63
N ARG A 179 19.87 1.33 10.47
CA ARG A 179 20.66 1.35 9.23
C ARG A 179 22.02 0.71 9.51
N LEU A 180 22.65 0.17 8.49
CA LEU A 180 24.02 -0.34 8.61
C LEU A 180 25.01 0.83 8.68
N SER A 181 26.04 0.70 9.51
CA SER A 181 27.21 1.56 9.45
C SER A 181 28.04 1.28 8.19
N VAL A 182 28.97 2.19 7.85
CA VAL A 182 29.91 1.98 6.73
C VAL A 182 30.71 0.69 6.91
N ALA A 183 31.15 0.41 8.14
CA ALA A 183 31.90 -0.81 8.47
C ALA A 183 31.05 -2.08 8.28
N GLU A 184 29.81 -2.09 8.75
CA GLU A 184 28.88 -3.20 8.54
C GLU A 184 28.57 -3.42 7.04
N CYS A 185 28.40 -2.34 6.27
CA CYS A 185 28.23 -2.43 4.81
C CYS A 185 29.45 -3.09 4.15
N ALA A 186 30.65 -2.64 4.49
CA ALA A 186 31.90 -3.21 3.97
C ALA A 186 32.02 -4.70 4.36
N THR A 187 31.69 -5.06 5.60
CA THR A 187 31.70 -6.44 6.09
C THR A 187 30.75 -7.33 5.30
N VAL A 188 29.48 -6.90 5.10
CA VAL A 188 28.51 -7.69 4.34
C VAL A 188 28.93 -7.84 2.88
N LEU A 189 29.39 -6.76 2.24
CA LEU A 189 29.83 -6.81 0.85
C LEU A 189 31.07 -7.70 0.66
N ALA A 190 32.05 -7.60 1.55
CA ALA A 190 33.24 -8.45 1.52
C ALA A 190 32.84 -9.94 1.70
N TRP A 191 31.94 -10.22 2.65
CA TRP A 191 31.44 -11.58 2.86
C TRP A 191 30.71 -12.12 1.63
N LEU A 192 29.84 -11.32 1.00
CA LEU A 192 29.10 -11.68 -0.23
C LEU A 192 30.08 -12.01 -1.36
N ARG A 193 31.08 -11.17 -1.62
CA ARG A 193 32.08 -11.36 -2.69
C ARG A 193 32.90 -12.63 -2.50
N ARG A 194 33.16 -13.04 -1.26
CA ARG A 194 33.89 -14.30 -0.95
C ARG A 194 33.01 -15.55 -1.03
N ASN A 195 31.71 -15.45 -0.74
CA ASN A 195 30.87 -16.61 -0.45
C ASN A 195 29.67 -16.77 -1.36
N ARG A 196 29.43 -15.83 -2.31
CA ARG A 196 28.26 -15.85 -3.18
C ARG A 196 28.61 -15.66 -4.65
N GLU A 197 27.71 -16.17 -5.49
CA GLU A 197 27.80 -16.01 -6.92
C GLU A 197 27.62 -14.54 -7.34
N PRO A 198 28.23 -14.10 -8.46
CA PRO A 198 28.17 -12.72 -8.94
C PRO A 198 26.76 -12.14 -9.02
N LYS A 199 25.74 -12.95 -9.37
CA LYS A 199 24.34 -12.53 -9.37
C LYS A 199 23.87 -12.05 -8.00
N GLU A 200 24.18 -12.77 -6.93
CA GLU A 200 23.78 -12.40 -5.56
C GLU A 200 24.59 -11.20 -5.06
N VAL A 201 25.88 -11.14 -5.38
CA VAL A 201 26.73 -9.98 -5.06
C VAL A 201 26.15 -8.73 -5.71
N ALA A 202 25.93 -8.73 -7.02
CA ALA A 202 25.35 -7.62 -7.78
C ALA A 202 23.97 -7.21 -7.22
N ARG A 203 23.12 -8.19 -6.89
CA ARG A 203 21.78 -7.92 -6.31
C ARG A 203 21.86 -7.05 -5.04
N TRP A 204 22.76 -7.37 -4.15
CA TRP A 204 22.88 -6.66 -2.88
C TRP A 204 23.73 -5.40 -2.99
N SER A 205 24.68 -5.36 -3.90
CA SER A 205 25.42 -4.12 -4.24
C SER A 205 24.48 -3.06 -4.83
N VAL A 206 23.57 -3.44 -5.71
CA VAL A 206 22.51 -2.52 -6.23
C VAL A 206 21.63 -1.99 -5.08
N ALA A 207 21.30 -2.79 -4.10
CA ALA A 207 20.48 -2.35 -2.96
C ALA A 207 21.23 -1.41 -2.01
N LEU A 208 22.49 -1.75 -1.66
CA LEU A 208 23.31 -1.04 -0.67
C LEU A 208 24.03 0.19 -1.25
N LEU A 209 24.54 0.08 -2.46
CA LEU A 209 25.37 1.10 -3.09
C LEU A 209 24.59 1.97 -4.08
N GLY A 210 23.58 1.39 -4.74
CA GLY A 210 22.67 2.11 -5.61
C GLY A 210 21.46 2.70 -4.92
N GLY A 211 21.11 2.21 -3.73
CA GLY A 211 19.96 2.68 -2.96
C GLY A 211 18.60 2.48 -3.66
N LEU A 212 18.50 1.50 -4.56
CA LEU A 212 17.26 1.20 -5.26
C LEU A 212 16.22 0.60 -4.29
N ARG A 213 14.93 0.92 -4.51
CA ARG A 213 13.85 0.21 -3.80
C ARG A 213 13.86 -1.27 -4.21
N GLN A 214 13.41 -2.16 -3.34
CA GLN A 214 13.41 -3.60 -3.62
C GLN A 214 12.76 -3.93 -4.97
N GLY A 215 11.58 -3.38 -5.25
CA GLY A 215 10.89 -3.59 -6.51
C GLY A 215 11.61 -2.98 -7.72
N GLU A 216 12.29 -1.84 -7.56
CA GLU A 216 13.11 -1.21 -8.62
C GLU A 216 14.31 -2.09 -8.97
N ALA A 217 15.00 -2.63 -7.96
CA ALA A 217 16.12 -3.52 -8.17
C ALA A 217 15.70 -4.85 -8.84
N LEU A 218 14.58 -5.44 -8.40
CA LEU A 218 14.05 -6.67 -9.01
C LEU A 218 13.46 -6.44 -10.41
N GLY A 219 13.00 -5.23 -10.71
CA GLY A 219 12.52 -4.82 -12.03
C GLY A 219 13.59 -4.21 -12.93
N LEU A 220 14.87 -4.20 -12.51
CA LEU A 220 15.94 -3.68 -13.33
C LEU A 220 16.14 -4.53 -14.57
N ASP A 221 16.18 -3.89 -15.73
CA ASP A 221 16.49 -4.52 -17.01
C ASP A 221 17.91 -4.14 -17.46
N TRP A 222 18.56 -5.05 -18.21
CA TRP A 222 19.91 -4.80 -18.73
C TRP A 222 19.96 -3.61 -19.71
N GLU A 223 18.91 -3.35 -20.47
CA GLU A 223 18.81 -2.18 -21.34
C GLU A 223 18.87 -0.84 -20.61
N HIS A 224 18.57 -0.88 -19.30
CA HIS A 224 18.60 0.28 -18.41
C HIS A 224 19.93 0.45 -17.64
N VAL A 225 20.93 -0.37 -17.93
CA VAL A 225 22.30 -0.24 -17.40
C VAL A 225 23.19 0.43 -18.44
N ASP A 226 23.49 1.70 -18.23
CA ASP A 226 24.41 2.46 -19.09
C ASP A 226 25.85 2.27 -18.60
N TRP A 227 26.58 1.38 -19.28
CA TRP A 227 27.97 1.08 -18.95
C TRP A 227 28.92 2.26 -19.23
N ALA A 228 28.69 3.02 -20.31
CA ALA A 228 29.52 4.16 -20.72
C ALA A 228 29.33 5.34 -19.75
N ALA A 229 28.09 5.67 -19.43
CA ALA A 229 27.77 6.71 -18.45
C ALA A 229 27.95 6.23 -17.00
N ARG A 230 28.18 4.93 -16.75
CA ARG A 230 28.21 4.30 -15.43
C ARG A 230 26.98 4.67 -14.61
N ALA A 231 25.81 4.42 -15.15
CA ALA A 231 24.53 4.78 -14.52
C ALA A 231 23.50 3.67 -14.67
N ILE A 232 22.63 3.55 -13.66
CA ILE A 232 21.44 2.72 -13.69
C ILE A 232 20.23 3.63 -13.89
N HIS A 233 19.45 3.39 -14.93
CA HIS A 233 18.22 4.12 -15.23
C HIS A 233 17.04 3.38 -14.60
N VAL A 234 16.48 3.91 -13.54
CA VAL A 234 15.28 3.34 -12.89
C VAL A 234 14.06 3.74 -13.70
N ARG A 235 13.46 2.79 -14.42
CA ARG A 235 12.32 3.01 -15.33
C ARG A 235 11.10 2.20 -14.92
N GLN A 236 11.28 1.10 -14.20
CA GLN A 236 10.23 0.18 -13.81
C GLN A 236 10.52 -0.46 -12.45
N ALA A 237 9.51 -1.09 -11.90
CA ALA A 237 9.62 -1.86 -10.65
C ALA A 237 8.82 -3.15 -10.78
N GLN A 238 9.38 -4.24 -10.28
CA GLN A 238 8.66 -5.49 -10.14
C GLN A 238 7.81 -5.48 -8.88
N ALA A 239 6.59 -5.98 -8.97
CA ALA A 239 5.74 -6.34 -7.85
C ALA A 239 5.33 -7.81 -7.95
N TYR A 240 5.00 -8.41 -6.80
CA TYR A 240 4.46 -9.77 -6.71
C TYR A 240 3.05 -9.68 -6.14
N VAL A 241 2.05 -10.00 -6.95
CA VAL A 241 0.63 -9.83 -6.63
C VAL A 241 -0.14 -11.05 -7.10
N GLY A 242 -0.91 -11.66 -6.20
CA GLY A 242 -1.79 -12.78 -6.56
C GLY A 242 -1.07 -14.03 -7.08
N GLY A 243 0.23 -14.21 -6.77
CA GLY A 243 1.03 -15.33 -7.29
C GLY A 243 1.83 -14.98 -8.54
N GLU A 244 1.65 -13.79 -9.11
CA GLU A 244 2.26 -13.37 -10.38
C GLU A 244 3.27 -12.24 -10.20
N TYR A 245 4.26 -12.21 -11.09
CA TYR A 245 5.23 -11.12 -11.19
C TYR A 245 4.74 -10.12 -12.23
N ILE A 246 4.55 -8.88 -11.79
CA ILE A 246 4.12 -7.79 -12.67
C ILE A 246 5.16 -6.69 -12.69
N LEU A 247 5.49 -6.18 -13.88
CA LEU A 247 6.28 -4.97 -14.03
C LEU A 247 5.34 -3.77 -14.03
N GLN A 248 5.68 -2.78 -13.25
CA GLN A 248 4.89 -1.55 -13.12
C GLN A 248 5.79 -0.34 -13.39
N THR A 249 5.22 0.69 -14.00
CA THR A 249 5.87 2.00 -14.02
C THR A 249 6.06 2.50 -12.59
N PRO A 250 7.14 3.25 -12.30
CA PRO A 250 7.36 3.85 -11.01
C PRO A 250 6.14 4.66 -10.54
N LYS A 251 6.00 4.78 -9.21
CA LYS A 251 4.82 5.38 -8.58
C LYS A 251 4.64 6.87 -8.90
N THR A 252 5.74 7.57 -9.15
CA THR A 252 5.77 9.02 -9.45
C THR A 252 6.78 9.31 -10.54
N ALA A 253 6.62 10.42 -11.24
CA ALA A 253 7.57 10.87 -12.28
C ALA A 253 9.01 10.99 -11.72
N ARG A 254 9.17 11.42 -10.46
CA ARG A 254 10.48 11.50 -9.78
C ARG A 254 11.12 10.14 -9.48
N SER A 255 10.35 9.07 -9.46
CA SER A 255 10.91 7.72 -9.32
C SER A 255 11.65 7.29 -10.59
N VAL A 256 11.36 7.90 -11.74
CA VAL A 256 12.13 7.76 -12.97
C VAL A 256 13.39 8.63 -12.82
N ARG A 257 14.53 7.98 -12.66
CA ARG A 257 15.80 8.67 -12.38
C ARG A 257 16.99 7.86 -12.86
N SER A 258 18.14 8.53 -12.92
CA SER A 258 19.44 7.89 -13.17
C SER A 258 20.26 7.89 -11.89
N VAL A 259 20.75 6.72 -11.50
CA VAL A 259 21.60 6.50 -10.33
C VAL A 259 23.02 6.24 -10.81
N PRO A 260 24.01 7.12 -10.53
CA PRO A 260 25.40 6.88 -10.87
C PRO A 260 25.94 5.67 -10.11
N MET A 261 26.76 4.85 -10.76
CA MET A 261 27.41 3.71 -10.14
C MET A 261 28.79 4.12 -9.60
N MET A 262 29.01 3.90 -8.30
CA MET A 262 30.37 3.93 -7.74
C MET A 262 31.16 2.71 -8.26
N ASN A 263 32.49 2.78 -8.16
CA ASN A 263 33.38 1.74 -8.72
C ASN A 263 33.02 0.34 -8.26
N ASP A 264 32.76 0.15 -6.97
CA ASP A 264 32.39 -1.15 -6.40
C ASP A 264 31.07 -1.71 -6.95
N LEU A 265 30.05 -0.85 -7.09
CA LEU A 265 28.78 -1.26 -7.70
C LEU A 265 28.97 -1.60 -9.20
N TYR A 266 29.75 -0.79 -9.91
CA TYR A 266 30.06 -1.06 -11.31
C TYR A 266 30.77 -2.41 -11.46
N ALA A 267 31.80 -2.65 -10.66
CA ALA A 267 32.59 -3.89 -10.71
C ALA A 267 31.71 -5.13 -10.42
N ASP A 268 30.92 -5.08 -9.36
CA ASP A 268 30.05 -6.19 -8.97
C ASP A 268 28.99 -6.49 -10.03
N LEU A 269 28.35 -5.45 -10.59
CA LEU A 269 27.33 -5.60 -11.60
C LEU A 269 27.91 -6.05 -12.95
N HIS A 270 29.09 -5.53 -13.33
CA HIS A 270 29.80 -5.89 -14.56
C HIS A 270 30.29 -7.34 -14.50
N ALA A 271 30.85 -7.80 -13.36
CA ALA A 271 31.24 -9.19 -13.18
C ALA A 271 30.05 -10.15 -13.38
N TYR A 272 28.87 -9.76 -12.88
CA TYR A 272 27.66 -10.56 -13.12
C TYR A 272 27.23 -10.48 -14.59
N TRP A 273 27.26 -9.32 -15.22
CA TRP A 273 26.91 -9.15 -16.63
C TRP A 273 27.76 -10.03 -17.56
N VAL A 274 29.08 -10.06 -17.36
CA VAL A 274 29.99 -10.95 -18.10
C VAL A 274 29.65 -12.41 -17.87
N LYS A 275 29.44 -12.83 -16.60
CA LYS A 275 29.05 -14.21 -16.28
C LYS A 275 27.70 -14.62 -16.87
N ALA A 276 26.79 -13.68 -17.06
CA ALA A 276 25.48 -13.91 -17.66
C ALA A 276 25.50 -13.96 -19.20
N GLY A 277 26.67 -13.83 -19.84
CA GLY A 277 26.82 -13.83 -21.29
C GLY A 277 26.59 -12.48 -21.96
N SER A 278 26.78 -11.40 -21.21
CA SER A 278 26.67 -10.02 -21.69
C SER A 278 25.32 -9.67 -22.35
N PRO A 279 24.20 -9.96 -21.70
CA PRO A 279 22.87 -9.71 -22.25
C PRO A 279 22.62 -8.22 -22.49
N ARG A 280 21.85 -7.90 -23.54
CA ARG A 280 21.48 -6.52 -23.90
C ARG A 280 20.14 -6.11 -23.27
N ASN A 281 19.26 -7.05 -22.99
CA ASN A 281 17.91 -6.83 -22.44
C ASN A 281 17.51 -7.99 -21.52
N GLY A 282 16.37 -7.85 -20.86
CA GLY A 282 15.83 -8.80 -19.91
C GLY A 282 16.17 -8.45 -18.47
N LEU A 283 15.37 -8.98 -17.53
CA LEU A 283 15.54 -8.67 -16.12
C LEU A 283 16.90 -9.11 -15.58
N VAL A 284 17.63 -8.17 -15.00
CA VAL A 284 18.97 -8.39 -14.43
C VAL A 284 18.95 -9.51 -13.40
N PHE A 285 18.03 -9.49 -12.46
CA PHE A 285 17.97 -10.50 -11.39
C PHE A 285 16.92 -11.58 -11.63
N GLY A 286 16.11 -11.45 -12.72
CA GLY A 286 14.96 -12.31 -12.98
C GLY A 286 13.80 -12.06 -12.02
N PRO A 287 12.65 -12.65 -12.27
CA PRO A 287 11.50 -12.50 -11.39
C PRO A 287 11.79 -13.14 -10.03
N ALA A 288 11.50 -12.41 -8.94
CA ALA A 288 11.73 -12.88 -7.59
C ALA A 288 10.62 -12.46 -6.64
N ASN A 289 10.22 -13.38 -5.77
CA ASN A 289 9.29 -13.09 -4.69
C ASN A 289 9.97 -12.20 -3.66
N THR A 290 9.38 -11.04 -3.35
CA THR A 290 9.95 -10.04 -2.43
C THR A 290 10.15 -10.57 -1.02
N GLY A 291 9.30 -11.49 -0.56
CA GLY A 291 9.44 -12.14 0.75
C GLY A 291 10.64 -13.11 0.79
N VAL A 292 10.86 -13.86 -0.30
CA VAL A 292 12.04 -14.74 -0.44
C VAL A 292 13.32 -13.90 -0.49
N ASP A 293 13.34 -12.85 -1.30
CA ASP A 293 14.44 -11.90 -1.42
C ASP A 293 14.80 -11.27 -0.04
N SER A 294 13.78 -10.84 0.71
CA SER A 294 13.97 -10.29 2.05
C SER A 294 14.54 -11.31 3.06
N ARG A 295 14.11 -12.59 2.98
CA ARG A 295 14.66 -13.65 3.83
C ARG A 295 16.12 -13.96 3.49
N LYS A 296 16.47 -14.00 2.19
CA LYS A 296 17.86 -14.16 1.73
C LYS A 296 18.74 -13.04 2.28
N TRP A 297 18.28 -11.78 2.17
CA TRP A 297 19.01 -10.64 2.70
C TRP A 297 19.31 -10.76 4.20
N LYS A 298 18.31 -11.07 5.01
CA LYS A 298 18.51 -11.28 6.45
C LYS A 298 19.49 -12.41 6.74
N ASN A 299 19.42 -13.50 5.98
CA ASN A 299 20.32 -14.64 6.14
C ASN A 299 21.78 -14.28 5.79
N HIS A 300 22.02 -13.53 4.70
CA HIS A 300 23.37 -13.07 4.35
C HIS A 300 24.01 -12.21 5.44
N GLN A 301 23.24 -11.29 6.02
CA GLN A 301 23.72 -10.47 7.12
C GLN A 301 24.10 -11.29 8.36
N ARG A 302 23.28 -12.30 8.71
CA ARG A 302 23.59 -13.22 9.83
C ARG A 302 24.86 -14.00 9.57
N LEU A 303 25.03 -14.54 8.36
CA LEU A 303 26.22 -15.26 7.96
C LEU A 303 27.46 -14.35 7.91
N ALA A 304 27.28 -13.08 7.58
CA ALA A 304 28.32 -12.05 7.68
C ALA A 304 28.52 -11.51 9.11
N ARG A 305 27.88 -12.14 10.11
CA ARG A 305 27.99 -11.80 11.55
C ARG A 305 27.52 -10.38 11.88
N ILE A 306 26.53 -9.85 11.16
CA ILE A 306 25.87 -8.60 11.54
C ILE A 306 24.92 -8.89 12.72
N ALA A 307 25.20 -8.25 13.87
CA ALA A 307 24.48 -8.52 15.12
C ALA A 307 22.97 -8.27 14.99
N GLU A 308 22.60 -7.17 14.35
CA GLU A 308 21.19 -6.80 14.13
C GLU A 308 20.91 -6.61 12.62
N PRO A 309 20.40 -7.66 11.93
CA PRO A 309 20.08 -7.56 10.53
C PRO A 309 18.99 -6.53 10.21
N VAL A 310 19.23 -5.73 9.19
CA VAL A 310 18.28 -4.71 8.73
C VAL A 310 17.41 -5.21 7.57
N SER A 311 16.27 -4.57 7.34
CA SER A 311 15.37 -4.88 6.20
C SER A 311 16.00 -4.45 4.86
N VAL A 312 15.51 -5.01 3.74
CA VAL A 312 15.93 -4.55 2.39
C VAL A 312 15.64 -3.05 2.18
N HIS A 313 14.54 -2.55 2.77
CA HIS A 313 14.24 -1.11 2.71
C HIS A 313 15.27 -0.25 3.45
N SER A 314 15.86 -0.79 4.52
CA SER A 314 16.91 -0.11 5.28
C SER A 314 18.21 0.02 4.49
N CYS A 315 18.49 -0.83 3.49
CA CYS A 315 19.63 -0.65 2.58
C CYS A 315 19.63 0.73 1.93
N ARG A 316 18.49 1.16 1.44
CA ARG A 316 18.31 2.48 0.84
C ARG A 316 18.49 3.63 1.87
N LYS A 317 18.05 3.43 3.11
CA LYS A 317 18.31 4.39 4.20
C LYS A 317 19.80 4.44 4.56
N THR A 318 20.46 3.29 4.54
CA THR A 318 21.90 3.18 4.68
C THR A 318 22.65 3.97 3.61
N THR A 319 22.27 3.80 2.33
CA THR A 319 22.83 4.59 1.22
C THR A 319 22.65 6.08 1.46
N GLY A 320 21.43 6.52 1.85
CA GLY A 320 21.17 7.93 2.14
C GLY A 320 22.00 8.49 3.28
N SER A 321 22.19 7.69 4.36
CA SER A 321 23.06 8.08 5.48
C SER A 321 24.52 8.19 5.07
N MET A 322 25.06 7.20 4.34
CA MET A 322 26.44 7.24 3.86
C MET A 322 26.70 8.45 2.96
N LEU A 323 25.74 8.82 2.11
CA LEU A 323 25.83 10.04 1.30
C LEU A 323 25.82 11.31 2.17
N SER A 324 24.98 11.36 3.19
CA SER A 324 24.91 12.45 4.15
C SER A 324 26.22 12.59 4.95
N ASP A 325 26.75 11.48 5.45
CA ASP A 325 28.01 11.43 6.21
C ASP A 325 29.21 11.83 5.33
N ALA A 326 29.10 11.59 4.00
CA ALA A 326 30.07 12.07 3.02
C ALA A 326 29.89 13.56 2.65
N GLY A 327 28.96 14.29 3.27
CA GLY A 327 28.70 15.70 3.03
C GLY A 327 27.97 15.98 1.69
N VAL A 328 27.20 15.02 1.18
CA VAL A 328 26.37 15.25 -0.02
C VAL A 328 25.12 16.05 0.41
N PRO A 329 24.78 17.14 -0.29
CA PRO A 329 23.59 17.93 0.05
C PRO A 329 22.31 17.10 0.02
N SER A 330 21.41 17.33 0.97
CA SER A 330 20.13 16.59 1.12
C SER A 330 19.30 16.55 -0.16
N ARG A 331 19.31 17.62 -0.95
CA ARG A 331 18.64 17.68 -2.26
C ARG A 331 19.19 16.65 -3.23
N ILE A 332 20.52 16.54 -3.34
CA ILE A 332 21.18 15.58 -4.24
C ILE A 332 20.91 14.13 -3.76
N ILE A 333 20.91 13.91 -2.44
CA ILE A 333 20.52 12.61 -1.85
C ILE A 333 19.08 12.27 -2.24
N ALA A 334 18.16 13.22 -2.11
CA ALA A 334 16.76 13.04 -2.50
C ALA A 334 16.61 12.67 -3.98
N ASP A 335 17.38 13.31 -4.86
CA ASP A 335 17.39 13.05 -6.32
C ASP A 335 17.97 11.66 -6.64
N ILE A 336 19.11 11.28 -6.05
CA ILE A 336 19.71 9.95 -6.21
C ILE A 336 18.71 8.87 -5.75
N LEU A 337 18.08 9.10 -4.62
CA LEU A 337 17.12 8.16 -4.04
C LEU A 337 15.72 8.27 -4.67
N GLY A 338 15.37 9.30 -5.46
CA GLY A 338 14.03 9.53 -6.00
C GLY A 338 13.02 9.69 -4.87
N GLN A 339 13.29 10.62 -3.93
CA GLN A 339 12.37 11.02 -2.86
C GLN A 339 11.64 12.29 -3.29
N GLU A 340 10.36 12.40 -2.92
CA GLU A 340 9.59 13.61 -3.20
C GLU A 340 10.03 14.74 -2.28
N ASN A 341 10.68 15.76 -2.84
CA ASN A 341 10.83 17.06 -2.21
C ASN A 341 10.22 18.14 -3.12
N PRO A 342 9.47 19.15 -2.57
CA PRO A 342 8.46 19.88 -3.33
C PRO A 342 8.91 20.85 -4.41
N GLU A 343 10.16 21.13 -4.61
CA GLU A 343 10.55 22.20 -5.54
C GLU A 343 11.67 21.78 -6.48
N VAL A 344 11.41 21.65 -7.75
CA VAL A 344 12.12 22.17 -8.94
C VAL A 344 11.86 21.34 -10.21
N THR A 345 11.21 21.98 -11.13
CA THR A 345 11.10 21.59 -12.55
C THR A 345 12.17 22.32 -13.33
N ASP A 346 13.13 21.64 -14.01
CA ASP A 346 13.71 22.18 -15.24
C ASP A 346 14.52 21.11 -16.01
N ALA A 347 14.22 20.97 -17.29
CA ALA A 347 14.79 19.95 -18.18
C ALA A 347 16.27 20.19 -18.58
N HIS A 348 16.82 21.36 -18.31
CA HIS A 348 18.21 21.73 -18.64
C HIS A 348 19.25 21.27 -17.59
N TYR A 349 18.80 20.76 -16.46
CA TYR A 349 19.61 20.44 -15.29
C TYR A 349 20.27 19.05 -15.33
N ILE A 350 19.91 18.18 -16.27
CA ILE A 350 20.22 16.73 -16.22
C ILE A 350 21.72 16.42 -16.32
N ARG A 351 22.50 17.16 -17.10
CA ARG A 351 23.95 16.88 -17.29
C ARG A 351 24.79 17.33 -16.10
N THR A 352 24.56 18.53 -15.62
CA THR A 352 25.29 19.11 -14.46
C THR A 352 24.96 18.35 -13.17
N GLU A 353 23.74 17.86 -13.04
CA GLU A 353 23.27 17.07 -11.90
C GLU A 353 23.93 15.68 -11.80
N LEU A 354 24.21 15.01 -12.92
CA LEU A 354 24.88 13.70 -12.92
C LEU A 354 26.32 13.80 -12.41
N ASP A 355 27.05 14.83 -12.76
CA ASP A 355 28.44 15.04 -12.30
C ASP A 355 28.51 15.36 -10.79
N ILE A 356 27.57 16.17 -10.28
CA ILE A 356 27.48 16.47 -8.85
C ILE A 356 27.08 15.20 -8.07
N ARG A 357 26.14 14.42 -8.56
CA ARG A 357 25.70 13.14 -7.98
C ARG A 357 26.87 12.13 -7.99
N ARG A 358 27.64 12.07 -9.08
CA ARG A 358 28.81 11.21 -9.22
C ARG A 358 29.88 11.57 -8.19
N LYS A 359 30.23 12.84 -8.01
CA LYS A 359 31.19 13.29 -6.99
C LYS A 359 30.77 12.87 -5.57
N GLY A 360 29.47 12.94 -5.26
CA GLY A 360 28.93 12.46 -3.99
C GLY A 360 29.09 10.95 -3.80
N ILE A 361 28.75 10.18 -4.82
CA ILE A 361 28.86 8.70 -4.80
C ILE A 361 30.32 8.25 -4.73
N ASP A 362 31.23 8.91 -5.44
CA ASP A 362 32.67 8.59 -5.39
C ASP A 362 33.27 8.80 -3.99
N LYS A 363 32.78 9.80 -3.21
CA LYS A 363 33.18 9.99 -1.82
C LYS A 363 32.80 8.78 -0.95
N VAL A 364 31.59 8.24 -1.11
CA VAL A 364 31.14 7.03 -0.40
C VAL A 364 31.96 5.82 -0.82
N GLY A 365 32.27 5.67 -2.11
CA GLY A 365 33.15 4.62 -2.62
C GLY A 365 34.53 4.63 -1.96
N LYS A 366 35.13 5.81 -1.79
CA LYS A 366 36.42 5.96 -1.07
C LYS A 366 36.32 5.56 0.39
N LEU A 367 35.24 5.91 1.09
CA LEU A 367 35.03 5.53 2.49
C LEU A 367 34.89 4.01 2.62
N LEU A 368 34.12 3.37 1.76
CA LEU A 368 33.96 1.91 1.72
C LEU A 368 35.29 1.19 1.44
N THR A 369 36.04 1.63 0.43
CA THR A 369 37.36 1.06 0.09
C THR A 369 38.31 1.15 1.29
N LYS A 370 38.32 2.28 2.03
CA LYS A 370 39.14 2.44 3.24
C LYS A 370 38.69 1.47 4.34
N ALA A 371 37.37 1.30 4.56
CA ALA A 371 36.85 0.37 5.55
C ALA A 371 37.13 -1.09 5.17
N THR A 372 37.01 -1.46 3.90
CA THR A 372 37.33 -2.82 3.42
C THR A 372 38.81 -3.15 3.65
N LYS A 373 39.74 -2.24 3.30
CA LYS A 373 41.18 -2.43 3.55
C LYS A 373 41.53 -2.59 5.04
N GLN A 374 40.77 -1.92 5.92
CA GLN A 374 40.97 -2.08 7.38
C GLN A 374 40.51 -3.45 7.88
N ILE A 375 39.42 -3.99 7.30
CA ILE A 375 38.92 -5.33 7.60
C ILE A 375 39.90 -6.39 7.11
N GLU A 376 40.39 -6.27 5.87
CA GLU A 376 41.37 -7.19 5.29
C GLU A 376 42.68 -7.25 6.09
N LYS A 377 43.13 -6.09 6.62
CA LYS A 377 44.31 -6.05 7.52
C LYS A 377 44.08 -6.73 8.86
N LYS A 378 42.83 -6.63 9.42
CA LYS A 378 42.51 -7.32 10.69
C LYS A 378 42.36 -8.82 10.52
N ASP A 379 41.88 -9.28 9.37
CA ASP A 379 41.76 -10.71 9.08
C ASP A 379 43.08 -11.39 8.74
N ALA A 380 44.12 -10.59 8.44
CA ALA A 380 45.48 -11.05 8.14
C ALA A 380 46.45 -11.01 9.35
N SER A 381 46.01 -10.47 10.48
CA SER A 381 46.75 -10.40 11.76
C SER A 381 46.21 -11.40 12.77
#